data_8b1b3697689cafcce883a74677eaa5ca
#
_entry.id   8b1b3697689cafcce883a74677eaa5ca
#
_cell.length_a   1.000
_cell.length_b   1.000
_cell.length_c   1.000
_cell.angle_alpha   90.00
_cell.angle_beta   90.00
_cell.angle_gamma   90.00
#
_symmetry.space_group_name_H-M   'P 1'
#
loop_
_entity.id
_entity.type
_entity.pdbx_description
1 polymer ?
#
loop_
_entity_poly.entity_id
_entity_poly.type
_entity_poly.pdbx_seq_one_letter_code
_entity_poly.pdbx_strand_id
1 'polypeptide(L)'
;MFRAIATALAFSSLFIPGQAQKPQSSSAAGTGAASTGKDGLAPATFESAQALAAKGRIDQAMVQLDQLATQSPEPAGIERLRGLILYQREKFPEAIEAFTKAEKQDSGDRESIEMHGVSLFRLGRVPQAIPFLEKARTAVRSANIDPDYVLALCYADVQRYDDSRHAFATQFGFAPDSPQAYLLAGRLFLRRELRDEAGNEATKALAIDPNLPLAHELLGEVALAKGDVAGAVRELEVERKLNPLDPDLYDRLGDAYLRNGQYTDAQQALDRAVLLEPNSTGPYILLGETFLKLNDPIQALHYLDHAVRMDPSNYITHNLLGQAYKAVGQLAAANREFKTVVELQHQADSTQAGNR
;
A
#
# COMPACT_ATOMS: atom_id res chain seq x y z
N MET A 1 5.27 13.58 11.84
CA MET A 1 5.86 13.40 10.49
C MET A 1 5.81 11.94 10.01
N PHE A 2 5.89 10.94 10.89
CA PHE A 2 5.87 9.50 10.55
C PHE A 2 4.47 8.91 10.26
N ARG A 3 3.37 9.53 10.70
CA ARG A 3 1.99 9.07 10.35
C ARG A 3 1.66 9.10 8.84
N ALA A 4 2.38 9.87 8.04
CA ALA A 4 2.17 9.95 6.58
C ALA A 4 2.76 8.75 5.80
N ILE A 5 3.61 7.93 6.42
CA ILE A 5 4.30 6.82 5.74
C ILE A 5 3.44 5.54 5.73
N ALA A 6 2.54 5.36 6.69
CA ALA A 6 1.69 4.16 6.78
C ALA A 6 0.52 4.13 5.78
N THR A 7 0.09 5.30 5.25
CA THR A 7 -1.12 5.43 4.42
C THR A 7 -0.85 5.46 2.90
N ALA A 8 0.40 5.46 2.45
CA ALA A 8 0.76 5.61 1.03
C ALA A 8 0.78 4.30 0.21
N LEU A 9 0.22 3.19 0.72
CA LEU A 9 0.23 1.89 0.05
C LEU A 9 -1.12 1.42 -0.49
N ALA A 10 -2.14 2.27 -0.45
CA ALA A 10 -3.34 2.04 -1.26
C ALA A 10 -3.05 2.54 -2.68
N PHE A 11 -2.81 1.63 -3.62
CA PHE A 11 -2.85 1.91 -5.05
C PHE A 11 -4.27 2.31 -5.46
N SER A 12 -4.67 3.53 -5.13
CA SER A 12 -5.90 4.12 -5.64
C SER A 12 -5.54 4.98 -6.84
N SER A 13 -6.02 4.57 -7.99
CA SER A 13 -6.30 5.36 -9.21
C SER A 13 -5.43 6.61 -9.40
N LEU A 14 -4.49 6.53 -10.32
CA LEU A 14 -3.79 7.67 -10.92
C LEU A 14 -4.81 8.65 -11.51
N PHE A 15 -5.26 9.60 -10.71
CA PHE A 15 -6.00 10.78 -11.16
C PHE A 15 -4.97 11.81 -11.62
N ILE A 16 -4.99 12.16 -12.89
CA ILE A 16 -4.23 13.29 -13.44
C ILE A 16 -4.95 14.57 -13.03
N PRO A 17 -4.45 15.42 -12.13
CA PRO A 17 -5.03 16.73 -11.89
C PRO A 17 -4.53 17.71 -12.97
N GLY A 18 -5.34 17.92 -14.02
CA GLY A 18 -5.18 19.06 -14.88
C GLY A 18 -5.49 20.34 -14.11
N GLN A 19 -4.49 21.18 -13.82
CA GLN A 19 -4.73 22.54 -13.33
C GLN A 19 -5.37 23.37 -14.45
N ALA A 20 -6.70 23.57 -14.36
CA ALA A 20 -7.40 24.55 -15.17
C ALA A 20 -7.24 25.93 -14.53
N GLN A 21 -6.39 26.78 -15.10
CA GLN A 21 -6.48 28.23 -14.92
C GLN A 21 -7.75 28.74 -15.61
N LYS A 22 -8.61 29.44 -14.86
CA LYS A 22 -9.76 30.15 -15.39
C LYS A 22 -9.30 31.33 -16.25
N PRO A 23 -9.79 31.49 -17.48
CA PRO A 23 -9.78 32.78 -18.13
C PRO A 23 -11.05 33.55 -17.79
N GLN A 24 -10.85 34.86 -17.56
CA GLN A 24 -11.88 35.85 -17.33
C GLN A 24 -12.78 36.04 -18.56
N SER A 25 -14.05 36.29 -18.27
CA SER A 25 -15.10 36.60 -19.21
C SER A 25 -14.88 37.90 -19.99
N SER A 26 -15.07 37.87 -21.30
CA SER A 26 -15.55 39.02 -22.06
C SER A 26 -16.66 38.58 -23.01
N SER A 27 -17.79 39.23 -22.88
CA SER A 27 -19.01 39.06 -23.65
C SER A 27 -18.89 39.61 -25.09
N ALA A 28 -19.34 38.86 -26.08
CA ALA A 28 -19.94 39.47 -27.28
C ALA A 28 -20.92 38.48 -27.92
N ALA A 29 -22.14 38.92 -28.06
CA ALA A 29 -23.23 38.24 -28.74
C ALA A 29 -23.04 38.23 -30.24
N GLY A 30 -23.44 37.14 -30.90
CA GLY A 30 -23.48 36.99 -32.34
C GLY A 30 -24.37 35.82 -32.73
N THR A 31 -25.59 36.13 -33.16
CA THR A 31 -26.60 35.24 -33.71
C THR A 31 -26.19 34.64 -35.06
N GLY A 32 -26.53 33.36 -35.29
CA GLY A 32 -26.43 32.79 -36.63
C GLY A 32 -26.64 31.26 -36.72
N ALA A 33 -27.91 30.90 -36.96
CA ALA A 33 -28.41 29.78 -37.80
C ALA A 33 -27.86 28.35 -37.60
N ALA A 34 -28.82 27.48 -37.30
CA ALA A 34 -28.74 26.02 -37.39
C ALA A 34 -28.36 25.53 -38.80
N SER A 35 -27.43 24.54 -38.85
CA SER A 35 -27.37 23.57 -39.91
C SER A 35 -27.20 22.18 -39.33
N THR A 36 -28.27 21.40 -39.46
CA THR A 36 -28.29 19.95 -39.27
C THR A 36 -27.48 19.27 -40.35
N GLY A 37 -26.56 18.40 -39.97
CA GLY A 37 -25.99 17.47 -40.93
C GLY A 37 -24.62 16.85 -40.54
N LYS A 38 -24.66 15.57 -40.23
CA LYS A 38 -23.56 14.59 -40.18
C LYS A 38 -22.60 14.70 -39.00
N ASP A 39 -22.52 13.60 -38.28
CA ASP A 39 -21.48 13.29 -37.29
C ASP A 39 -20.07 13.52 -37.85
N GLY A 40 -19.65 14.77 -37.87
CA GLY A 40 -18.29 15.15 -38.15
C GLY A 40 -17.50 15.06 -36.84
N LEU A 41 -16.91 13.90 -36.54
CA LEU A 41 -15.82 13.86 -35.57
C LEU A 41 -14.81 14.93 -36.01
N ALA A 42 -14.49 15.85 -35.09
CA ALA A 42 -13.39 16.79 -35.30
C ALA A 42 -12.14 15.97 -35.70
N PRO A 43 -11.28 16.49 -36.60
CA PRO A 43 -10.11 15.76 -37.06
C PRO A 43 -9.31 15.28 -35.84
N ALA A 44 -8.87 14.01 -35.89
CA ALA A 44 -8.10 13.44 -34.80
C ALA A 44 -6.80 14.24 -34.63
N THR A 45 -6.59 14.78 -33.45
CA THR A 45 -5.34 15.43 -33.05
C THR A 45 -4.83 14.80 -31.77
N PHE A 46 -3.54 14.90 -31.51
CA PHE A 46 -2.95 14.38 -30.27
C PHE A 46 -3.61 15.01 -29.03
N GLU A 47 -3.83 16.33 -29.05
CA GLU A 47 -4.49 17.06 -27.96
C GLU A 47 -5.93 16.57 -27.72
N SER A 48 -6.66 16.24 -28.79
CA SER A 48 -8.02 15.71 -28.65
C SER A 48 -8.03 14.31 -28.05
N ALA A 49 -7.09 13.44 -28.45
CA ALA A 49 -6.92 12.11 -27.89
C ALA A 49 -6.53 12.17 -26.39
N GLN A 50 -5.60 13.06 -26.04
CA GLN A 50 -5.20 13.31 -24.66
C GLN A 50 -6.36 13.84 -23.81
N ALA A 51 -7.15 14.80 -24.33
CA ALA A 51 -8.32 15.31 -23.64
C ALA A 51 -9.42 14.26 -23.43
N LEU A 52 -9.59 13.33 -24.37
CA LEU A 52 -10.50 12.20 -24.24
C LEU A 52 -10.02 11.23 -23.14
N ALA A 53 -8.74 10.89 -23.14
CA ALA A 53 -8.13 10.04 -22.11
C ALA A 53 -8.30 10.66 -20.71
N ALA A 54 -8.01 11.95 -20.56
CA ALA A 54 -8.16 12.68 -19.30
C ALA A 54 -9.61 12.74 -18.79
N LYS A 55 -10.60 12.65 -19.70
CA LYS A 55 -12.05 12.59 -19.37
C LYS A 55 -12.55 11.15 -19.15
N GLY A 56 -11.67 10.16 -19.14
CA GLY A 56 -12.04 8.76 -19.01
C GLY A 56 -12.71 8.14 -20.26
N ARG A 57 -12.75 8.87 -21.40
CA ARG A 57 -13.31 8.38 -22.67
C ARG A 57 -12.26 7.56 -23.43
N ILE A 58 -11.79 6.51 -22.79
CA ILE A 58 -10.59 5.77 -23.20
C ILE A 58 -10.72 5.11 -24.58
N ASP A 59 -11.88 4.50 -24.87
CA ASP A 59 -12.07 3.84 -26.17
C ASP A 59 -12.02 4.84 -27.34
N GLN A 60 -12.57 6.04 -27.14
CA GLN A 60 -12.52 7.10 -28.14
C GLN A 60 -11.11 7.67 -28.29
N ALA A 61 -10.35 7.79 -27.19
CA ALA A 61 -8.96 8.17 -27.24
C ALA A 61 -8.15 7.14 -28.05
N MET A 62 -8.34 5.85 -27.81
CA MET A 62 -7.65 4.78 -28.55
C MET A 62 -7.96 4.82 -30.04
N VAL A 63 -9.23 5.02 -30.43
CA VAL A 63 -9.61 5.17 -31.85
C VAL A 63 -8.89 6.33 -32.52
N GLN A 64 -8.79 7.49 -31.83
CA GLN A 64 -8.03 8.63 -32.36
C GLN A 64 -6.52 8.34 -32.46
N LEU A 65 -5.94 7.68 -31.46
CA LEU A 65 -4.54 7.27 -31.49
C LEU A 65 -4.26 6.30 -32.67
N ASP A 66 -5.19 5.39 -32.95
CA ASP A 66 -5.06 4.47 -34.09
C ASP A 66 -5.08 5.23 -35.43
N GLN A 67 -5.96 6.24 -35.57
CA GLN A 67 -6.00 7.09 -36.75
C GLN A 67 -4.70 7.91 -36.93
N LEU A 68 -4.16 8.46 -35.83
CA LEU A 68 -2.94 9.25 -35.84
C LEU A 68 -1.69 8.40 -36.15
N ALA A 69 -1.66 7.16 -35.67
CA ALA A 69 -0.56 6.22 -35.92
C ALA A 69 -0.43 5.81 -37.41
N THR A 70 -1.44 6.07 -38.25
CA THR A 70 -1.35 5.83 -39.70
C THR A 70 -0.65 6.96 -40.44
N GLN A 71 -0.37 8.08 -39.80
CA GLN A 71 0.32 9.23 -40.45
C GLN A 71 1.81 8.95 -40.62
N SER A 72 2.40 9.57 -41.63
CA SER A 72 3.85 9.44 -41.90
C SER A 72 4.47 10.86 -42.10
N PRO A 73 5.33 11.28 -41.18
CA PRO A 73 5.78 10.62 -39.95
C PRO A 73 4.68 10.54 -38.90
N GLU A 74 4.73 9.50 -38.08
CA GLU A 74 3.82 9.36 -36.90
C GLU A 74 4.09 10.51 -35.91
N PRO A 75 3.05 11.23 -35.45
CA PRO A 75 3.23 12.31 -34.51
C PRO A 75 3.81 11.84 -33.16
N ALA A 76 4.72 12.64 -32.60
CA ALA A 76 5.36 12.31 -31.32
C ALA A 76 4.35 12.22 -30.16
N GLY A 77 4.60 11.30 -29.21
CA GLY A 77 3.82 11.13 -28.00
C GLY A 77 2.60 10.19 -28.13
N ILE A 78 2.21 9.79 -29.36
CA ILE A 78 1.07 8.86 -29.58
C ILE A 78 1.30 7.54 -28.89
N GLU A 79 2.43 6.91 -29.11
CA GLU A 79 2.74 5.61 -28.55
C GLU A 79 2.98 5.69 -27.03
N ARG A 80 3.49 6.81 -26.50
CA ARG A 80 3.53 7.04 -25.04
C ARG A 80 2.13 7.07 -24.44
N LEU A 81 1.21 7.88 -24.99
CA LEU A 81 -0.17 7.96 -24.48
C LEU A 81 -0.89 6.62 -24.61
N ARG A 82 -0.68 5.89 -25.72
CA ARG A 82 -1.19 4.53 -25.91
C ARG A 82 -0.69 3.59 -24.81
N GLY A 83 0.61 3.62 -24.52
CA GLY A 83 1.23 2.81 -23.46
C GLY A 83 0.65 3.12 -22.08
N LEU A 84 0.46 4.39 -21.74
CA LEU A 84 -0.16 4.82 -20.46
C LEU A 84 -1.60 4.29 -20.34
N ILE A 85 -2.40 4.39 -21.40
CA ILE A 85 -3.77 3.87 -21.43
C ILE A 85 -3.78 2.34 -21.25
N LEU A 86 -2.90 1.63 -21.95
CA LEU A 86 -2.80 0.16 -21.85
C LEU A 86 -2.35 -0.26 -20.46
N TYR A 87 -1.41 0.46 -19.85
CA TYR A 87 -0.98 0.24 -18.46
C TYR A 87 -2.15 0.41 -17.48
N GLN A 88 -2.96 1.47 -17.61
CA GLN A 88 -4.15 1.69 -16.77
C GLN A 88 -5.19 0.57 -16.92
N ARG A 89 -5.24 -0.10 -18.07
CA ARG A 89 -6.09 -1.27 -18.34
C ARG A 89 -5.43 -2.59 -17.94
N GLU A 90 -4.30 -2.55 -17.26
CA GLU A 90 -3.50 -3.71 -16.85
C GLU A 90 -3.02 -4.59 -18.02
N LYS A 91 -3.06 -4.06 -19.25
CA LYS A 91 -2.53 -4.71 -20.46
C LYS A 91 -1.02 -4.44 -20.57
N PHE A 92 -0.27 -4.97 -19.60
CA PHE A 92 1.16 -4.68 -19.48
C PHE A 92 2.00 -5.13 -20.68
N PRO A 93 1.77 -6.30 -21.31
CA PRO A 93 2.52 -6.68 -22.51
C PRO A 93 2.36 -5.69 -23.65
N GLU A 94 1.13 -5.29 -23.94
CA GLU A 94 0.83 -4.33 -25.03
C GLU A 94 1.35 -2.92 -24.66
N ALA A 95 1.32 -2.53 -23.38
CA ALA A 95 1.90 -1.27 -22.92
C ALA A 95 3.41 -1.22 -23.17
N ILE A 96 4.14 -2.32 -22.90
CA ILE A 96 5.57 -2.45 -23.17
C ILE A 96 5.86 -2.27 -24.67
N GLU A 97 5.05 -2.84 -25.57
CA GLU A 97 5.21 -2.67 -27.01
C GLU A 97 5.06 -1.20 -27.42
N ALA A 98 4.05 -0.50 -26.87
CA ALA A 98 3.82 0.91 -27.13
C ALA A 98 4.97 1.77 -26.59
N PHE A 99 5.43 1.55 -25.35
CA PHE A 99 6.58 2.28 -24.79
C PHE A 99 7.86 2.00 -25.59
N THR A 100 8.08 0.77 -26.05
CA THR A 100 9.21 0.44 -26.92
C THR A 100 9.20 1.24 -28.23
N LYS A 101 8.03 1.49 -28.82
CA LYS A 101 7.91 2.35 -30.01
C LYS A 101 8.17 3.82 -29.68
N ALA A 102 7.61 4.31 -28.56
CA ALA A 102 7.84 5.68 -28.09
C ALA A 102 9.35 5.94 -27.86
N GLU A 103 10.06 5.00 -27.22
CA GLU A 103 11.51 5.08 -27.00
C GLU A 103 12.33 5.05 -28.29
N LYS A 104 11.83 4.40 -29.35
CA LYS A 104 12.48 4.44 -30.69
C LYS A 104 12.29 5.79 -31.38
N GLN A 105 11.16 6.47 -31.14
CA GLN A 105 10.90 7.81 -31.66
C GLN A 105 11.71 8.86 -30.89
N ASP A 106 11.76 8.74 -29.56
CA ASP A 106 12.55 9.60 -28.67
C ASP A 106 13.23 8.76 -27.59
N SER A 107 14.52 8.52 -27.76
CA SER A 107 15.33 7.75 -26.79
C SER A 107 15.51 8.45 -25.44
N GLY A 108 15.10 9.72 -25.34
CA GLY A 108 15.09 10.55 -24.14
C GLY A 108 13.72 10.63 -23.46
N ASP A 109 12.68 10.02 -24.03
CA ASP A 109 11.33 10.02 -23.45
C ASP A 109 11.32 9.26 -22.11
N ARG A 110 11.59 10.01 -21.06
CA ARG A 110 11.75 9.49 -19.71
C ARG A 110 10.48 8.78 -19.21
N GLU A 111 9.31 9.35 -19.48
CA GLU A 111 8.03 8.79 -19.02
C GLU A 111 7.80 7.41 -19.65
N SER A 112 8.09 7.25 -20.94
CA SER A 112 8.01 5.95 -21.62
C SER A 112 9.01 4.95 -21.04
N ILE A 113 10.26 5.36 -20.79
CA ILE A 113 11.30 4.52 -20.21
C ILE A 113 10.89 4.06 -18.80
N GLU A 114 10.42 4.98 -17.97
CA GLU A 114 9.97 4.70 -16.59
C GLU A 114 8.79 3.73 -16.61
N MET A 115 7.76 4.00 -17.39
CA MET A 115 6.56 3.19 -17.46
C MET A 115 6.79 1.84 -18.14
N HIS A 116 7.77 1.72 -19.02
CA HIS A 116 8.25 0.44 -19.52
C HIS A 116 8.83 -0.41 -18.39
N GLY A 117 9.75 0.17 -17.59
CA GLY A 117 10.32 -0.50 -16.42
C GLY A 117 9.26 -0.92 -15.40
N VAL A 118 8.31 -0.03 -15.08
CA VAL A 118 7.19 -0.32 -14.19
C VAL A 118 6.29 -1.44 -14.75
N SER A 119 6.02 -1.45 -16.05
CA SER A 119 5.22 -2.52 -16.70
C SER A 119 5.92 -3.88 -16.62
N LEU A 120 7.23 -3.92 -16.81
CA LEU A 120 8.03 -5.13 -16.63
C LEU A 120 7.99 -5.62 -15.17
N PHE A 121 8.09 -4.71 -14.20
CA PHE A 121 7.95 -5.04 -12.78
C PHE A 121 6.56 -5.64 -12.47
N ARG A 122 5.48 -5.04 -12.99
CA ARG A 122 4.12 -5.57 -12.83
C ARG A 122 3.92 -6.96 -13.42
N LEU A 123 4.68 -7.33 -14.45
CA LEU A 123 4.72 -8.67 -15.03
C LEU A 123 5.66 -9.66 -14.29
N GLY A 124 6.30 -9.24 -13.21
CA GLY A 124 7.29 -10.05 -12.49
C GLY A 124 8.62 -10.22 -13.24
N ARG A 125 8.85 -9.45 -14.32
CA ARG A 125 10.11 -9.49 -15.09
C ARG A 125 11.17 -8.57 -14.47
N VAL A 126 11.40 -8.77 -13.17
CA VAL A 126 12.19 -7.87 -12.32
C VAL A 126 13.60 -7.59 -12.86
N PRO A 127 14.41 -8.61 -13.29
CA PRO A 127 15.75 -8.33 -13.82
C PRO A 127 15.74 -7.46 -15.08
N GLN A 128 14.65 -7.53 -15.87
CA GLN A 128 14.51 -6.71 -17.08
C GLN A 128 14.03 -5.30 -16.76
N ALA A 129 13.29 -5.09 -15.68
CA ALA A 129 12.80 -3.78 -15.25
C ALA A 129 13.93 -2.84 -14.77
N ILE A 130 14.92 -3.39 -14.07
CA ILE A 130 16.00 -2.62 -13.43
C ILE A 130 16.69 -1.64 -14.38
N PRO A 131 17.23 -2.02 -15.57
CA PRO A 131 17.95 -1.09 -16.44
C PRO A 131 17.09 0.07 -16.94
N PHE A 132 15.78 -0.12 -17.14
CA PHE A 132 14.87 0.95 -17.52
C PHE A 132 14.65 1.94 -16.39
N LEU A 133 14.42 1.42 -15.19
CA LEU A 133 14.20 2.25 -14.00
C LEU A 133 15.49 3.00 -13.59
N GLU A 134 16.67 2.37 -13.69
CA GLU A 134 17.96 3.02 -13.48
C GLU A 134 18.17 4.17 -14.48
N LYS A 135 17.80 3.97 -15.76
CA LYS A 135 17.87 5.01 -16.78
C LYS A 135 16.89 6.15 -16.49
N ALA A 136 15.69 5.85 -16.01
CA ALA A 136 14.70 6.85 -15.62
C ALA A 136 15.12 7.71 -14.43
N ARG A 137 15.96 7.19 -13.53
CA ARG A 137 16.48 7.86 -12.32
C ARG A 137 17.31 9.12 -12.61
N THR A 138 18.02 9.13 -13.72
CA THR A 138 19.09 10.12 -14.02
C THR A 138 18.59 11.50 -14.47
N ALA A 139 17.28 11.70 -14.58
CA ALA A 139 16.68 12.95 -15.04
C ALA A 139 15.81 13.63 -13.97
N VAL A 140 15.35 14.87 -14.21
CA VAL A 140 14.50 15.65 -13.31
C VAL A 140 13.21 14.90 -12.97
N ARG A 141 12.81 14.83 -11.68
CA ARG A 141 11.66 14.06 -11.18
C ARG A 141 10.37 14.39 -11.94
N SER A 142 9.72 13.37 -12.48
CA SER A 142 8.37 13.44 -13.03
C SER A 142 7.36 13.11 -11.91
N ALA A 143 6.13 13.64 -11.99
CA ALA A 143 5.22 13.75 -10.86
C ALA A 143 4.46 12.46 -10.46
N ASN A 144 4.53 11.37 -11.23
CA ASN A 144 3.53 10.31 -11.11
C ASN A 144 3.98 9.00 -10.44
N ILE A 145 5.21 8.56 -10.67
CA ILE A 145 5.79 7.38 -10.00
C ILE A 145 7.25 7.71 -9.69
N ASP A 146 7.71 7.42 -8.49
CA ASP A 146 9.13 7.57 -8.17
C ASP A 146 9.86 6.27 -8.55
N PRO A 147 10.77 6.29 -9.56
CA PRO A 147 11.50 5.10 -9.98
C PRO A 147 12.35 4.51 -8.87
N ASP A 148 12.78 5.33 -7.88
CA ASP A 148 13.56 4.86 -6.74
C ASP A 148 12.77 3.90 -5.86
N TYR A 149 11.46 4.13 -5.68
CA TYR A 149 10.61 3.19 -4.94
C TYR A 149 10.50 1.82 -5.62
N VAL A 150 10.20 1.83 -6.93
CA VAL A 150 10.08 0.58 -7.69
C VAL A 150 11.43 -0.13 -7.80
N LEU A 151 12.53 0.63 -7.96
CA LEU A 151 13.88 0.09 -7.93
C LEU A 151 14.21 -0.59 -6.60
N ALA A 152 13.84 0.02 -5.48
CA ALA A 152 14.07 -0.58 -4.17
C ALA A 152 13.38 -1.96 -4.05
N LEU A 153 12.14 -2.07 -4.56
CA LEU A 153 11.44 -3.37 -4.62
C LEU A 153 12.14 -4.35 -5.54
N CYS A 154 12.52 -3.91 -6.75
CA CYS A 154 13.24 -4.73 -7.72
C CYS A 154 14.57 -5.26 -7.16
N TYR A 155 15.35 -4.39 -6.53
CA TYR A 155 16.63 -4.78 -5.93
C TYR A 155 16.46 -5.77 -4.79
N ALA A 156 15.43 -5.59 -3.94
CA ALA A 156 15.11 -6.56 -2.89
C ALA A 156 14.78 -7.94 -3.48
N ASP A 157 13.99 -7.99 -4.56
CA ASP A 157 13.62 -9.25 -5.24
C ASP A 157 14.81 -9.99 -5.87
N VAL A 158 15.84 -9.25 -6.30
CA VAL A 158 17.07 -9.84 -6.85
C VAL A 158 18.21 -9.90 -5.81
N GLN A 159 17.90 -9.74 -4.53
CA GLN A 159 18.84 -9.83 -3.40
C GLN A 159 19.97 -8.78 -3.42
N ARG A 160 19.76 -7.66 -4.09
CA ARG A 160 20.66 -6.50 -4.07
C ARG A 160 20.26 -5.55 -2.94
N TYR A 161 20.41 -5.99 -1.70
CA TYR A 161 19.83 -5.34 -0.52
C TYR A 161 20.40 -3.93 -0.25
N ASP A 162 21.69 -3.72 -0.46
CA ASP A 162 22.30 -2.40 -0.31
C ASP A 162 21.78 -1.41 -1.36
N ASP A 163 21.63 -1.84 -2.62
CA ASP A 163 21.04 -1.01 -3.68
C ASP A 163 19.57 -0.70 -3.38
N SER A 164 18.83 -1.66 -2.83
CA SER A 164 17.45 -1.50 -2.37
C SER A 164 17.36 -0.41 -1.29
N ARG A 165 18.22 -0.47 -0.26
CA ARG A 165 18.29 0.55 0.78
C ARG A 165 18.62 1.92 0.22
N HIS A 166 19.63 2.01 -0.64
CA HIS A 166 20.05 3.27 -1.25
C HIS A 166 18.96 3.90 -2.10
N ALA A 167 18.28 3.12 -2.93
CA ALA A 167 17.16 3.61 -3.74
C ALA A 167 16.01 4.09 -2.84
N PHE A 168 15.66 3.32 -1.83
CA PHE A 168 14.58 3.68 -0.92
C PHE A 168 14.90 4.90 -0.07
N ALA A 169 16.15 5.02 0.41
CA ALA A 169 16.63 6.21 1.12
C ALA A 169 16.58 7.46 0.24
N THR A 170 16.99 7.35 -1.03
CA THR A 170 16.96 8.46 -2.00
C THR A 170 15.55 9.00 -2.18
N GLN A 171 14.55 8.10 -2.31
CA GLN A 171 13.15 8.51 -2.43
C GLN A 171 12.69 9.40 -1.27
N PHE A 172 13.09 9.07 -0.05
CA PHE A 172 12.68 9.80 1.17
C PHE A 172 13.66 10.91 1.56
N GLY A 173 14.72 11.13 0.80
CA GLY A 173 15.71 12.18 1.04
C GLY A 173 16.64 11.90 2.21
N PHE A 174 16.85 10.64 2.58
CA PHE A 174 17.81 10.23 3.60
C PHE A 174 19.17 9.91 2.97
N ALA A 175 20.24 10.10 3.76
CA ALA A 175 21.55 9.56 3.39
C ALA A 175 21.47 8.02 3.34
N PRO A 176 22.09 7.36 2.33
CA PRO A 176 21.94 5.93 2.09
C PRO A 176 22.30 5.02 3.27
N ASP A 177 23.29 5.46 4.09
CA ASP A 177 23.77 4.72 5.25
C ASP A 177 23.40 5.40 6.58
N SER A 178 22.36 6.22 6.59
CA SER A 178 21.79 6.79 7.82
C SER A 178 20.97 5.76 8.61
N PRO A 179 20.82 5.94 9.94
CA PRO A 179 19.97 5.06 10.75
C PRO A 179 18.55 4.95 10.20
N GLN A 180 18.00 6.06 9.68
CA GLN A 180 16.68 6.12 9.10
C GLN A 180 16.59 5.30 7.80
N ALA A 181 17.65 5.30 6.97
CA ALA A 181 17.70 4.51 5.74
C ALA A 181 17.69 3.00 6.05
N TYR A 182 18.49 2.58 7.05
CA TYR A 182 18.48 1.20 7.54
C TYR A 182 17.10 0.79 8.09
N LEU A 183 16.49 1.64 8.91
CA LEU A 183 15.15 1.38 9.46
C LEU A 183 14.09 1.22 8.35
N LEU A 184 14.11 2.11 7.36
CA LEU A 184 13.16 2.05 6.22
C LEU A 184 13.37 0.78 5.39
N ALA A 185 14.63 0.43 5.10
CA ALA A 185 14.95 -0.80 4.36
C ALA A 185 14.51 -2.04 5.15
N GLY A 186 14.76 -2.08 6.46
CA GLY A 186 14.33 -3.17 7.31
C GLY A 186 12.80 -3.36 7.30
N ARG A 187 12.03 -2.26 7.36
CA ARG A 187 10.56 -2.33 7.24
C ARG A 187 10.11 -2.80 5.86
N LEU A 188 10.79 -2.38 4.78
CA LEU A 188 10.54 -2.89 3.44
C LEU A 188 10.79 -4.40 3.36
N PHE A 189 11.93 -4.85 3.88
CA PHE A 189 12.31 -6.26 3.84
C PHE A 189 11.36 -7.13 4.68
N LEU A 190 10.92 -6.67 5.84
CA LEU A 190 9.94 -7.40 6.63
C LEU A 190 8.60 -7.59 5.88
N ARG A 191 8.12 -6.57 5.17
CA ARG A 191 6.91 -6.68 4.32
C ARG A 191 7.08 -7.64 3.15
N ARG A 192 8.33 -7.87 2.72
CA ARG A 192 8.70 -8.84 1.67
C ARG A 192 9.04 -10.21 2.25
N GLU A 193 8.75 -10.44 3.52
CA GLU A 193 9.05 -11.68 4.26
C GLU A 193 10.55 -12.01 4.36
N LEU A 194 11.42 -11.06 4.05
CA LEU A 194 12.88 -11.14 4.19
C LEU A 194 13.26 -10.84 5.65
N ARG A 195 12.95 -11.77 6.55
CA ARG A 195 13.00 -11.56 8.01
C ARG A 195 14.41 -11.40 8.55
N ASP A 196 15.39 -12.12 7.97
CA ASP A 196 16.78 -12.03 8.40
C ASP A 196 17.40 -10.71 7.98
N GLU A 197 17.15 -10.27 6.76
CA GLU A 197 17.60 -9.00 6.22
C GLU A 197 16.97 -7.84 6.98
N ALA A 198 15.68 -7.92 7.29
CA ALA A 198 14.99 -6.92 8.09
C ALA A 198 15.63 -6.76 9.49
N GLY A 199 15.93 -7.84 10.15
CA GLY A 199 16.62 -7.83 11.45
C GLY A 199 18.05 -7.28 11.37
N ASN A 200 18.78 -7.63 10.32
CA ASN A 200 20.12 -7.12 10.08
C ASN A 200 20.11 -5.60 9.87
N GLU A 201 19.17 -5.08 9.08
CA GLU A 201 19.06 -3.63 8.84
C GLU A 201 18.66 -2.89 10.13
N ALA A 202 17.70 -3.41 10.91
CA ALA A 202 17.35 -2.82 12.20
C ALA A 202 18.52 -2.79 13.18
N THR A 203 19.33 -3.86 13.22
CA THR A 203 20.54 -3.95 14.05
C THR A 203 21.60 -2.93 13.63
N LYS A 204 21.81 -2.73 12.31
CA LYS A 204 22.71 -1.70 11.79
C LYS A 204 22.23 -0.30 12.15
N ALA A 205 20.90 -0.04 12.06
CA ALA A 205 20.32 1.23 12.47
C ALA A 205 20.62 1.55 13.92
N LEU A 206 20.41 0.59 14.84
CA LEU A 206 20.67 0.72 16.27
C LEU A 206 22.17 0.79 16.62
N ALA A 207 23.04 0.20 15.80
CA ALA A 207 24.49 0.35 15.96
C ALA A 207 24.97 1.80 15.74
N ILE A 208 24.27 2.58 14.92
CA ILE A 208 24.55 3.99 14.64
C ILE A 208 23.80 4.90 15.62
N ASP A 209 22.53 4.65 15.84
CA ASP A 209 21.68 5.38 16.78
C ASP A 209 20.93 4.41 17.70
N PRO A 210 21.45 4.13 18.91
CA PRO A 210 20.81 3.20 19.85
C PRO A 210 19.44 3.63 20.36
N ASN A 211 19.07 4.91 20.18
CA ASN A 211 17.77 5.45 20.59
C ASN A 211 16.86 5.76 19.38
N LEU A 212 17.19 5.24 18.21
CA LEU A 212 16.38 5.47 17.01
C LEU A 212 14.94 4.98 17.23
N PRO A 213 13.94 5.87 17.21
CA PRO A 213 12.54 5.47 17.38
C PRO A 213 12.11 4.43 16.34
N LEU A 214 11.30 3.47 16.77
CA LEU A 214 10.73 2.40 15.94
C LEU A 214 11.72 1.32 15.50
N ALA A 215 12.99 1.40 15.89
CA ALA A 215 13.97 0.40 15.48
C ALA A 215 13.90 -0.88 16.35
N HIS A 216 13.69 -0.71 17.66
CA HIS A 216 13.40 -1.84 18.55
C HIS A 216 12.02 -2.46 18.27
N GLU A 217 11.03 -1.65 17.86
CA GLU A 217 9.73 -2.17 17.40
C GLU A 217 9.92 -3.07 16.18
N LEU A 218 10.70 -2.66 15.19
CA LEU A 218 11.00 -3.48 14.02
C LEU A 218 11.68 -4.80 14.42
N LEU A 219 12.63 -4.78 15.35
CA LEU A 219 13.23 -6.03 15.87
C LEU A 219 12.20 -6.91 16.57
N GLY A 220 11.29 -6.32 17.33
CA GLY A 220 10.17 -7.03 17.93
C GLY A 220 9.25 -7.70 16.90
N GLU A 221 8.88 -6.98 15.84
CA GLU A 221 8.09 -7.52 14.72
C GLU A 221 8.83 -8.67 14.00
N VAL A 222 10.13 -8.51 13.76
CA VAL A 222 10.98 -9.57 13.18
C VAL A 222 11.03 -10.79 14.09
N ALA A 223 11.17 -10.61 15.39
CA ALA A 223 11.19 -11.69 16.37
C ALA A 223 9.84 -12.45 16.39
N LEU A 224 8.69 -11.74 16.37
CA LEU A 224 7.36 -12.35 16.24
C LEU A 224 7.24 -13.17 14.94
N ALA A 225 7.70 -12.59 13.82
CA ALA A 225 7.67 -13.27 12.53
C ALA A 225 8.55 -14.53 12.46
N LYS A 226 9.60 -14.60 13.30
CA LYS A 226 10.46 -15.78 13.48
C LYS A 226 9.97 -16.76 14.55
N GLY A 227 8.92 -16.39 15.31
CA GLY A 227 8.40 -17.19 16.43
C GLY A 227 9.17 -17.01 17.75
N ASP A 228 10.11 -16.09 17.83
CA ASP A 228 10.78 -15.71 19.09
C ASP A 228 9.95 -14.69 19.86
N VAL A 229 8.87 -15.18 20.48
CA VAL A 229 7.94 -14.34 21.22
C VAL A 229 8.62 -13.66 22.43
N ALA A 230 9.50 -14.36 23.12
CA ALA A 230 10.22 -13.79 24.26
C ALA A 230 11.21 -12.69 23.81
N GLY A 231 11.85 -12.87 22.66
CA GLY A 231 12.67 -11.84 22.01
C GLY A 231 11.85 -10.61 21.65
N ALA A 232 10.68 -10.82 21.10
CA ALA A 232 9.77 -9.73 20.74
C ALA A 232 9.37 -8.89 21.95
N VAL A 233 8.97 -9.53 23.05
CA VAL A 233 8.67 -8.82 24.31
C VAL A 233 9.83 -7.96 24.78
N ARG A 234 11.05 -8.51 24.75
CA ARG A 234 12.24 -7.75 25.17
C ARG A 234 12.46 -6.49 24.32
N GLU A 235 12.40 -6.63 23.01
CA GLU A 235 12.61 -5.50 22.09
C GLU A 235 11.50 -4.44 22.19
N LEU A 236 10.25 -4.87 22.21
CA LEU A 236 9.10 -3.97 22.36
C LEU A 236 9.10 -3.23 23.72
N GLU A 237 9.59 -3.87 24.79
CA GLU A 237 9.77 -3.22 26.08
C GLU A 237 10.86 -2.14 26.07
N VAL A 238 11.90 -2.29 25.25
CA VAL A 238 12.88 -1.23 25.03
C VAL A 238 12.24 -0.07 24.30
N GLU A 239 11.51 -0.36 23.22
CA GLU A 239 10.80 0.67 22.43
C GLU A 239 9.78 1.43 23.29
N ARG A 240 9.06 0.75 24.20
CA ARG A 240 8.09 1.37 25.11
C ARG A 240 8.72 2.46 25.99
N LYS A 241 9.99 2.31 26.36
CA LYS A 241 10.72 3.33 27.15
C LYS A 241 11.10 4.54 26.31
N LEU A 242 11.34 4.35 25.01
CA LEU A 242 11.66 5.41 24.05
C LEU A 242 10.40 6.13 23.56
N ASN A 243 9.31 5.39 23.32
CA ASN A 243 8.05 5.88 22.76
C ASN A 243 6.84 5.53 23.64
N PRO A 244 6.70 6.10 24.85
CA PRO A 244 5.67 5.71 25.83
C PRO A 244 4.25 6.17 25.49
N LEU A 245 4.04 6.85 24.37
CA LEU A 245 2.74 7.38 23.93
C LEU A 245 2.31 6.83 22.56
N ASP A 246 2.98 5.81 22.05
CA ASP A 246 2.62 5.16 20.79
C ASP A 246 1.57 4.07 21.03
N PRO A 247 0.31 4.22 20.55
CA PRO A 247 -0.74 3.23 20.76
C PRO A 247 -0.48 1.91 20.02
N ASP A 248 0.13 1.97 18.82
CA ASP A 248 0.42 0.78 18.02
C ASP A 248 1.45 -0.12 18.73
N LEU A 249 2.41 0.49 19.42
CA LEU A 249 3.39 -0.24 20.22
C LEU A 249 2.72 -1.02 21.37
N TYR A 250 1.76 -0.41 22.06
CA TYR A 250 1.05 -1.09 23.15
C TYR A 250 0.14 -2.21 22.63
N ASP A 251 -0.45 -2.07 21.45
CA ASP A 251 -1.20 -3.15 20.80
C ASP A 251 -0.28 -4.34 20.48
N ARG A 252 0.91 -4.08 19.89
CA ARG A 252 1.92 -5.12 19.64
C ARG A 252 2.48 -5.76 20.90
N LEU A 253 2.73 -4.98 21.95
CA LEU A 253 3.14 -5.51 23.25
C LEU A 253 2.07 -6.41 23.83
N GLY A 254 0.79 -6.02 23.75
CA GLY A 254 -0.33 -6.81 24.19
C GLY A 254 -0.41 -8.16 23.49
N ASP A 255 -0.29 -8.18 22.16
CA ASP A 255 -0.23 -9.41 21.36
C ASP A 255 0.98 -10.27 21.74
N ALA A 256 2.17 -9.67 21.87
CA ALA A 256 3.39 -10.38 22.26
C ALA A 256 3.27 -11.00 23.66
N TYR A 257 2.77 -10.27 24.65
CA TYR A 257 2.53 -10.78 25.99
C TYR A 257 1.49 -11.89 26.01
N LEU A 258 0.38 -11.72 25.27
CA LEU A 258 -0.67 -12.73 25.16
C LEU A 258 -0.12 -14.05 24.62
N ARG A 259 0.66 -13.99 23.54
CA ARG A 259 1.35 -15.17 22.95
C ARG A 259 2.38 -15.76 23.87
N ASN A 260 3.05 -14.93 24.69
CA ASN A 260 4.05 -15.39 25.66
C ASN A 260 3.41 -15.95 26.95
N GLY A 261 2.08 -15.94 27.08
CA GLY A 261 1.37 -16.42 28.26
C GLY A 261 1.36 -15.45 29.44
N GLN A 262 1.83 -14.22 29.24
CA GLN A 262 1.88 -13.14 30.25
C GLN A 262 0.59 -12.34 30.22
N TYR A 263 -0.53 -12.98 30.58
CA TYR A 263 -1.87 -12.41 30.35
C TYR A 263 -2.15 -11.12 31.15
N THR A 264 -1.58 -10.99 32.35
CA THR A 264 -1.72 -9.74 33.15
C THR A 264 -0.98 -8.58 32.50
N ASP A 265 0.23 -8.82 31.99
CA ASP A 265 1.01 -7.79 31.28
C ASP A 265 0.33 -7.43 29.95
N ALA A 266 -0.26 -8.42 29.24
CA ALA A 266 -1.06 -8.21 28.05
C ALA A 266 -2.24 -7.28 28.33
N GLN A 267 -3.02 -7.54 29.39
CA GLN A 267 -4.12 -6.67 29.79
C GLN A 267 -3.64 -5.24 30.00
N GLN A 268 -2.57 -5.02 30.79
CA GLN A 268 -2.07 -3.66 31.09
C GLN A 268 -1.63 -2.92 29.82
N ALA A 269 -0.95 -3.60 28.92
CA ALA A 269 -0.52 -3.02 27.64
C ALA A 269 -1.73 -2.65 26.77
N LEU A 270 -2.70 -3.55 26.63
CA LEU A 270 -3.89 -3.32 25.81
C LEU A 270 -4.82 -2.25 26.39
N ASP A 271 -4.98 -2.20 27.71
CA ASP A 271 -5.70 -1.10 28.37
C ASP A 271 -5.05 0.25 28.04
N ARG A 272 -3.72 0.29 27.96
CA ARG A 272 -2.99 1.50 27.56
C ARG A 272 -3.21 1.82 26.06
N ALA A 273 -3.23 0.83 25.18
CA ALA A 273 -3.54 1.01 23.77
C ALA A 273 -4.95 1.60 23.58
N VAL A 274 -5.95 1.06 24.24
CA VAL A 274 -7.34 1.56 24.23
C VAL A 274 -7.43 3.01 24.74
N LEU A 275 -6.69 3.34 25.81
CA LEU A 275 -6.66 4.69 26.35
C LEU A 275 -6.07 5.69 25.36
N LEU A 276 -5.02 5.31 24.61
CA LEU A 276 -4.32 6.18 23.65
C LEU A 276 -5.09 6.29 22.34
N GLU A 277 -5.70 5.21 21.87
CA GLU A 277 -6.47 5.18 20.62
C GLU A 277 -7.77 4.37 20.78
N PRO A 278 -8.83 4.98 21.35
CA PRO A 278 -10.08 4.29 21.66
C PRO A 278 -10.89 3.83 20.43
N ASN A 279 -10.54 4.28 19.23
CA ASN A 279 -11.22 3.92 17.98
C ASN A 279 -10.52 2.78 17.20
N SER A 280 -9.47 2.18 17.76
CA SER A 280 -8.81 0.99 17.19
C SER A 280 -9.51 -0.27 17.67
N THR A 281 -9.97 -1.15 16.77
CA THR A 281 -10.69 -2.37 17.10
C THR A 281 -9.76 -3.46 17.65
N GLY A 282 -8.51 -3.52 17.19
CA GLY A 282 -7.53 -4.56 17.54
C GLY A 282 -7.37 -4.76 19.04
N PRO A 283 -7.05 -3.71 19.83
CA PRO A 283 -6.86 -3.84 21.26
C PRO A 283 -8.07 -4.38 22.01
N TYR A 284 -9.31 -4.07 21.59
CA TYR A 284 -10.52 -4.61 22.21
C TYR A 284 -10.68 -6.12 21.95
N ILE A 285 -10.32 -6.59 20.75
CA ILE A 285 -10.33 -8.02 20.42
C ILE A 285 -9.31 -8.77 21.28
N LEU A 286 -8.09 -8.24 21.36
CA LEU A 286 -7.00 -8.83 22.16
C LEU A 286 -7.31 -8.79 23.66
N LEU A 287 -7.96 -7.74 24.18
CA LEU A 287 -8.46 -7.71 25.56
C LEU A 287 -9.49 -8.80 25.81
N GLY A 288 -10.44 -8.98 24.88
CA GLY A 288 -11.41 -10.06 24.97
C GLY A 288 -10.75 -11.44 25.03
N GLU A 289 -9.77 -11.70 24.17
CA GLU A 289 -8.99 -12.94 24.21
C GLU A 289 -8.20 -13.07 25.52
N THR A 290 -7.54 -11.99 25.96
CA THR A 290 -6.77 -11.96 27.21
C THR A 290 -7.65 -12.31 28.42
N PHE A 291 -8.85 -11.74 28.51
CA PHE A 291 -9.78 -12.05 29.62
C PHE A 291 -10.31 -13.49 29.55
N LEU A 292 -10.48 -14.07 28.36
CA LEU A 292 -10.76 -15.51 28.24
C LEU A 292 -9.60 -16.36 28.78
N LYS A 293 -8.35 -15.99 28.53
CA LYS A 293 -7.18 -16.67 29.09
C LYS A 293 -7.02 -16.48 30.60
N LEU A 294 -7.46 -15.33 31.13
CA LEU A 294 -7.52 -15.04 32.55
C LEU A 294 -8.71 -15.70 33.24
N ASN A 295 -9.55 -16.46 32.50
CA ASN A 295 -10.76 -17.10 32.98
C ASN A 295 -11.80 -16.09 33.52
N ASP A 296 -11.86 -14.90 32.95
CA ASP A 296 -12.89 -13.88 33.21
C ASP A 296 -13.75 -13.63 31.95
N PRO A 297 -14.69 -14.54 31.65
CA PRO A 297 -15.50 -14.41 30.43
C PRO A 297 -16.49 -13.22 30.48
N ILE A 298 -16.76 -12.65 31.66
CA ILE A 298 -17.65 -11.50 31.80
C ILE A 298 -16.94 -10.25 31.22
N GLN A 299 -15.71 -10.03 31.61
CA GLN A 299 -14.91 -8.94 31.01
C GLN A 299 -14.65 -9.20 29.52
N ALA A 300 -14.38 -10.44 29.12
CA ALA A 300 -14.26 -10.80 27.72
C ALA A 300 -15.50 -10.40 26.91
N LEU A 301 -16.71 -10.68 27.39
CA LEU A 301 -17.97 -10.26 26.77
C LEU A 301 -18.04 -8.75 26.61
N HIS A 302 -17.65 -7.98 27.64
CA HIS A 302 -17.69 -6.52 27.59
C HIS A 302 -16.83 -5.95 26.45
N TYR A 303 -15.59 -6.39 26.33
CA TYR A 303 -14.66 -5.90 25.29
C TYR A 303 -15.02 -6.41 23.90
N LEU A 304 -15.43 -7.68 23.77
CA LEU A 304 -15.80 -8.28 22.49
C LEU A 304 -17.13 -7.71 21.94
N ASP A 305 -18.11 -7.44 22.79
CA ASP A 305 -19.33 -6.74 22.39
C ASP A 305 -19.02 -5.33 21.86
N HIS A 306 -18.02 -4.65 22.46
CA HIS A 306 -17.56 -3.36 21.94
C HIS A 306 -16.91 -3.51 20.56
N ALA A 307 -16.01 -4.48 20.40
CA ALA A 307 -15.33 -4.76 19.14
C ALA A 307 -16.30 -5.12 18.01
N VAL A 308 -17.34 -5.92 18.27
CA VAL A 308 -18.37 -6.25 17.27
C VAL A 308 -19.15 -5.01 16.83
N ARG A 309 -19.45 -4.07 17.75
CA ARG A 309 -20.09 -2.80 17.35
C ARG A 309 -19.21 -1.92 16.47
N MET A 310 -17.89 -1.99 16.63
CA MET A 310 -16.93 -1.26 15.82
C MET A 310 -16.75 -1.89 14.43
N ASP A 311 -16.63 -3.22 14.38
CA ASP A 311 -16.49 -3.99 13.14
C ASP A 311 -17.35 -5.27 13.20
N PRO A 312 -18.60 -5.21 12.73
CA PRO A 312 -19.52 -6.36 12.70
C PRO A 312 -19.12 -7.44 11.69
N SER A 313 -18.15 -7.17 10.81
CA SER A 313 -17.72 -8.12 9.79
C SER A 313 -16.51 -8.97 10.18
N ASN A 314 -15.94 -8.73 11.34
CA ASN A 314 -14.75 -9.43 11.82
C ASN A 314 -15.12 -10.80 12.42
N TYR A 315 -14.92 -11.87 11.66
CA TYR A 315 -15.26 -13.23 12.09
C TYR A 315 -14.45 -13.71 13.30
N ILE A 316 -13.23 -13.18 13.54
CA ILE A 316 -12.41 -13.51 14.72
C ILE A 316 -13.11 -13.02 15.98
N THR A 317 -13.62 -11.79 15.96
CA THR A 317 -14.37 -11.20 17.09
C THR A 317 -15.60 -12.03 17.44
N HIS A 318 -16.40 -12.43 16.43
CA HIS A 318 -17.56 -13.29 16.63
C HIS A 318 -17.19 -14.66 17.19
N ASN A 319 -16.06 -15.24 16.76
CA ASN A 319 -15.57 -16.50 17.30
C ASN A 319 -15.22 -16.39 18.79
N LEU A 320 -14.47 -15.36 19.18
CA LEU A 320 -14.11 -15.10 20.58
C LEU A 320 -15.34 -14.78 21.41
N LEU A 321 -16.29 -14.00 20.89
CA LEU A 321 -17.55 -13.69 21.57
C LEU A 321 -18.39 -14.96 21.81
N GLY A 322 -18.45 -15.85 20.81
CA GLY A 322 -19.07 -17.16 20.95
C GLY A 322 -18.44 -18.02 22.08
N GLN A 323 -17.10 -17.99 22.16
CA GLN A 323 -16.37 -18.66 23.23
C GLN A 323 -16.70 -18.06 24.62
N ALA A 324 -16.75 -16.71 24.71
CA ALA A 324 -17.10 -16.01 25.94
C ALA A 324 -18.54 -16.32 26.38
N TYR A 325 -19.54 -16.30 25.49
CA TYR A 325 -20.91 -16.73 25.79
C TYR A 325 -20.99 -18.18 26.24
N LYS A 326 -20.23 -19.07 25.59
CA LYS A 326 -20.16 -20.47 26.00
C LYS A 326 -19.61 -20.63 27.43
N ALA A 327 -18.58 -19.86 27.77
CA ALA A 327 -17.96 -19.90 29.11
C ALA A 327 -18.89 -19.42 30.22
N VAL A 328 -19.81 -18.48 29.93
CA VAL A 328 -20.85 -18.06 30.89
C VAL A 328 -22.13 -18.89 30.81
N GLY A 329 -22.16 -19.98 30.05
CA GLY A 329 -23.32 -20.90 29.95
C GLY A 329 -24.43 -20.42 29.02
N GLN A 330 -24.26 -19.33 28.27
CA GLN A 330 -25.26 -18.78 27.33
C GLN A 330 -25.16 -19.47 25.95
N LEU A 331 -25.47 -20.77 25.90
CA LEU A 331 -25.27 -21.60 24.70
C LEU A 331 -26.03 -21.11 23.48
N ALA A 332 -27.24 -20.57 23.65
CA ALA A 332 -28.02 -20.05 22.52
C ALA A 332 -27.35 -18.80 21.87
N ALA A 333 -26.75 -17.93 22.67
CA ALA A 333 -25.98 -16.79 22.20
C ALA A 333 -24.71 -17.27 21.53
N ALA A 334 -23.95 -18.17 22.13
CA ALA A 334 -22.74 -18.74 21.54
C ALA A 334 -22.99 -19.34 20.15
N ASN A 335 -24.07 -20.11 19.99
CA ASN A 335 -24.44 -20.74 18.73
C ASN A 335 -24.78 -19.70 17.63
N ARG A 336 -25.39 -18.56 17.99
CA ARG A 336 -25.63 -17.46 17.05
C ARG A 336 -24.32 -16.87 16.52
N GLU A 337 -23.39 -16.60 17.45
CA GLU A 337 -22.10 -16.03 17.07
C GLU A 337 -21.30 -16.99 16.17
N PHE A 338 -21.24 -18.27 16.49
CA PHE A 338 -20.58 -19.28 15.65
C PHE A 338 -21.23 -19.43 14.26
N LYS A 339 -22.55 -19.27 14.16
CA LYS A 339 -23.24 -19.24 12.87
C LYS A 339 -22.82 -18.02 12.05
N THR A 340 -22.73 -16.85 12.66
CA THR A 340 -22.23 -15.63 12.02
C THR A 340 -20.80 -15.81 11.50
N VAL A 341 -19.91 -16.49 12.24
CA VAL A 341 -18.56 -16.83 11.78
C VAL A 341 -18.60 -17.57 10.45
N VAL A 342 -19.43 -18.62 10.34
CA VAL A 342 -19.55 -19.42 9.11
C VAL A 342 -20.09 -18.58 7.96
N GLU A 343 -21.08 -17.73 8.20
CA GLU A 343 -21.67 -16.85 7.19
C GLU A 343 -20.65 -15.84 6.66
N LEU A 344 -19.87 -15.20 7.54
CA LEU A 344 -18.84 -14.24 7.17
C LEU A 344 -17.69 -14.89 6.39
N GLN A 345 -17.26 -16.10 6.76
CA GLN A 345 -16.25 -16.84 6.05
C GLN A 345 -16.70 -17.20 4.61
N HIS A 346 -17.95 -17.67 4.46
CA HIS A 346 -18.52 -17.94 3.12
C HIS A 346 -18.63 -16.69 2.24
N GLN A 347 -18.95 -15.54 2.82
CA GLN A 347 -18.96 -14.27 2.07
C GLN A 347 -17.57 -13.87 1.60
N ALA A 348 -16.55 -14.02 2.44
CA ALA A 348 -15.17 -13.74 2.08
C ALA A 348 -14.68 -14.63 0.91
N ASP A 349 -14.97 -15.94 0.98
CA ASP A 349 -14.58 -16.89 -0.06
C ASP A 349 -15.28 -16.60 -1.40
N SER A 350 -16.57 -16.25 -1.36
CA SER A 350 -17.34 -15.91 -2.58
C SER A 350 -16.84 -14.63 -3.25
N THR A 351 -16.39 -13.65 -2.47
CA THR A 351 -15.82 -12.40 -2.98
C THR A 351 -14.46 -12.65 -3.65
N GLN A 352 -13.64 -13.54 -3.10
CA GLN A 352 -12.35 -13.92 -3.70
C GLN A 352 -12.52 -14.73 -4.99
N ALA A 353 -13.54 -15.59 -5.07
CA ALA A 353 -13.83 -16.40 -6.27
C ALA A 353 -14.38 -15.53 -7.41
N GLY A 354 -15.10 -14.44 -7.14
CA GLY A 354 -15.62 -13.51 -8.14
C GLY A 354 -14.58 -12.55 -8.73
N ASN A 355 -13.41 -12.42 -8.09
CA ASN A 355 -12.31 -11.55 -8.52
C ASN A 355 -11.18 -12.32 -9.25
N ARG A 356 -11.35 -13.59 -9.53
CA ARG A 356 -10.45 -14.42 -10.34
C ARG A 356 -11.04 -14.65 -11.74
#